data_d770c40ca914bdf388f841ade7c86eae
#
_entry.id   d770c40ca914bdf388f841ade7c86eae
#
_cell.length_a   1.000
_cell.length_b   1.000
_cell.length_c   1.000
_cell.angle_alpha   90.00
_cell.angle_beta   90.00
_cell.angle_gamma   90.00
#
_symmetry.space_group_name_H-M   'P 1'
#
loop_
_entity.id
_entity.type
_entity.pdbx_description
1 polymer ?
#
loop_
_entity_poly.entity_id
_entity_poly.type
_entity_poly.pdbx_seq_one_letter_code
_entity_poly.pdbx_strand_id
1 'polypeptide(L)'
;MPLDMPAQTSATRALEAIAALDNPLRLALFRLLVQQGPAAQSAGALAQHLDVPPSTLSSHLAQLERARLLRAWKVDRRVFYAADLDGLKALLGFLFEDCCGGHPEVRSYLSNLLSVPRPEAGHATPASSPFERRSEMSDNPYNVLFLCTSNTARSQMAESILNRLGQGRFKGFSAGSHPAESVHPATLALLQKLNYPTEGLRPKTWEDFAAADAPELDFVFTVCDRAAQESCPAWPGQPMTAHWGVPDPAAAEGSDGEKALAFSEANRMHNNRISIFVSLPLVALD
;
A
#
# COMPACT_ATOMS: atom_id res chain seq x y z
N MET A 1 -41.73 -14.82 -13.67
CA MET A 1 -40.63 -15.66 -13.17
C MET A 1 -39.93 -14.87 -12.09
N PRO A 2 -39.85 -15.32 -10.83
CA PRO A 2 -39.18 -14.60 -9.77
C PRO A 2 -37.67 -14.73 -9.96
N LEU A 3 -36.98 -13.61 -9.85
CA LEU A 3 -35.53 -13.53 -9.89
C LEU A 3 -34.92 -14.30 -8.70
N ASP A 4 -33.93 -15.09 -9.00
CA ASP A 4 -33.25 -16.02 -8.08
C ASP A 4 -32.65 -15.28 -6.87
N MET A 5 -33.21 -15.52 -5.70
CA MET A 5 -32.86 -14.91 -4.41
C MET A 5 -31.43 -15.15 -3.86
N PRO A 6 -30.61 -16.13 -4.30
CA PRO A 6 -29.28 -16.34 -3.73
C PRO A 6 -28.25 -15.25 -4.12
N ALA A 7 -28.31 -14.71 -5.34
CA ALA A 7 -27.35 -13.69 -5.80
C ALA A 7 -27.55 -12.33 -5.09
N GLN A 8 -28.81 -11.94 -4.83
CA GLN A 8 -29.10 -10.71 -4.10
C GLN A 8 -28.60 -10.75 -2.64
N THR A 9 -28.67 -11.90 -2.00
CA THR A 9 -28.21 -12.08 -0.62
C THR A 9 -26.68 -11.98 -0.52
N SER A 10 -25.96 -12.46 -1.54
CA SER A 10 -24.48 -12.38 -1.61
C SER A 10 -24.04 -10.94 -1.80
N ALA A 11 -24.63 -10.21 -2.76
CA ALA A 11 -24.34 -8.82 -3.03
C ALA A 11 -24.61 -7.90 -1.82
N THR A 12 -25.76 -8.10 -1.15
CA THR A 12 -26.10 -7.31 0.05
C THR A 12 -25.07 -7.49 1.16
N ARG A 13 -24.67 -8.73 1.43
CA ARG A 13 -23.64 -9.03 2.44
C ARG A 13 -22.27 -8.43 2.08
N ALA A 14 -21.90 -8.49 0.81
CA ALA A 14 -20.65 -7.90 0.35
C ALA A 14 -20.66 -6.38 0.52
N LEU A 15 -21.76 -5.71 0.20
CA LEU A 15 -21.93 -4.27 0.41
C LEU A 15 -21.86 -3.90 1.90
N GLU A 16 -22.49 -4.68 2.77
CA GLU A 16 -22.41 -4.48 4.23
C GLU A 16 -20.97 -4.62 4.74
N ALA A 17 -20.22 -5.61 4.25
CA ALA A 17 -18.83 -5.82 4.61
C ALA A 17 -17.92 -4.68 4.12
N ILE A 18 -18.11 -4.22 2.88
CA ILE A 18 -17.37 -3.08 2.32
C ILE A 18 -17.69 -1.81 3.13
N ALA A 19 -18.97 -1.53 3.39
CA ALA A 19 -19.38 -0.37 4.17
C ALA A 19 -18.86 -0.42 5.62
N ALA A 20 -18.75 -1.61 6.19
CA ALA A 20 -18.14 -1.79 7.51
C ALA A 20 -16.65 -1.46 7.52
N LEU A 21 -15.93 -1.65 6.43
CA LEU A 21 -14.50 -1.31 6.30
C LEU A 21 -14.26 0.15 5.90
N ASP A 22 -15.28 0.88 5.46
CA ASP A 22 -15.20 2.30 5.10
C ASP A 22 -15.13 3.20 6.35
N ASN A 23 -14.17 2.92 7.22
CA ASN A 23 -13.84 3.75 8.37
C ASN A 23 -12.42 3.39 8.85
N PRO A 24 -11.52 4.38 9.06
CA PRO A 24 -10.13 4.12 9.42
C PRO A 24 -9.95 3.25 10.67
N LEU A 25 -10.74 3.49 11.72
CA LEU A 25 -10.63 2.72 12.96
C LEU A 25 -11.13 1.28 12.78
N ARG A 26 -12.24 1.08 12.04
CA ARG A 26 -12.74 -0.27 11.76
C ARG A 26 -11.77 -1.07 10.88
N LEU A 27 -11.17 -0.42 9.89
CA LEU A 27 -10.14 -1.04 9.07
C LEU A 27 -8.91 -1.43 9.91
N ALA A 28 -8.46 -0.55 10.81
CA ALA A 28 -7.34 -0.83 11.72
C ALA A 28 -7.65 -2.01 12.65
N LEU A 29 -8.85 -2.05 13.24
CA LEU A 29 -9.32 -3.17 14.07
C LEU A 29 -9.35 -4.49 13.30
N PHE A 30 -9.90 -4.49 12.11
CA PHE A 30 -9.98 -5.67 11.27
C PHE A 30 -8.59 -6.18 10.89
N ARG A 31 -7.70 -5.30 10.44
CA ARG A 31 -6.30 -5.65 10.11
C ARG A 31 -5.57 -6.25 11.30
N LEU A 32 -5.68 -5.62 12.48
CA LEU A 32 -5.05 -6.11 13.71
C LEU A 32 -5.49 -7.55 14.02
N LEU A 33 -6.81 -7.82 13.95
CA LEU A 33 -7.35 -9.15 14.26
C LEU A 33 -7.02 -10.20 13.20
N VAL A 34 -6.93 -9.80 11.92
CA VAL A 34 -6.49 -10.70 10.84
C VAL A 34 -5.02 -11.08 11.02
N GLN A 35 -4.15 -10.11 11.34
CA GLN A 35 -2.72 -10.34 11.55
C GLN A 35 -2.42 -11.23 12.76
N GLN A 36 -3.24 -11.16 13.79
CA GLN A 36 -3.13 -12.02 14.97
C GLN A 36 -3.65 -13.46 14.75
N GLY A 37 -4.25 -13.70 13.58
CA GLY A 37 -4.76 -15.02 13.20
C GLY A 37 -5.87 -15.50 14.15
N PRO A 38 -5.85 -16.78 14.58
CA PRO A 38 -6.90 -17.36 15.43
C PRO A 38 -6.86 -16.87 16.89
N ALA A 39 -5.82 -16.10 17.28
CA ALA A 39 -5.69 -15.58 18.63
C ALA A 39 -6.76 -14.52 18.91
N ALA A 40 -7.65 -14.82 19.83
CA ALA A 40 -8.72 -13.90 20.22
C ALA A 40 -8.20 -12.78 21.12
N GLN A 41 -8.72 -11.58 20.91
CA GLN A 41 -8.38 -10.41 21.72
C GLN A 41 -9.59 -9.90 22.49
N SER A 42 -9.37 -9.50 23.74
CA SER A 42 -10.43 -8.86 24.52
C SER A 42 -10.66 -7.40 24.06
N ALA A 43 -11.87 -6.88 24.22
CA ALA A 43 -12.16 -5.47 23.90
C ALA A 43 -11.21 -4.49 24.62
N GLY A 44 -10.82 -4.80 25.86
CA GLY A 44 -9.86 -3.96 26.62
C GLY A 44 -8.46 -3.96 26.00
N ALA A 45 -7.96 -5.12 25.57
CA ALA A 45 -6.66 -5.21 24.89
C ALA A 45 -6.66 -4.45 23.56
N LEU A 46 -7.73 -4.57 22.77
CA LEU A 46 -7.91 -3.82 21.53
C LEU A 46 -7.96 -2.31 21.73
N ALA A 47 -8.67 -1.86 22.79
CA ALA A 47 -8.75 -0.45 23.15
C ALA A 47 -7.38 0.14 23.51
N GLN A 48 -6.59 -0.61 24.29
CA GLN A 48 -5.23 -0.23 24.65
C GLN A 48 -4.30 -0.20 23.42
N HIS A 49 -4.39 -1.21 22.55
CA HIS A 49 -3.51 -1.30 21.37
C HIS A 49 -3.75 -0.16 20.37
N LEU A 50 -5.00 0.28 20.22
CA LEU A 50 -5.39 1.33 19.26
C LEU A 50 -5.49 2.73 19.90
N ASP A 51 -5.22 2.84 21.20
CA ASP A 51 -5.33 4.08 21.99
C ASP A 51 -6.69 4.78 21.81
N VAL A 52 -7.77 4.00 21.95
CA VAL A 52 -9.15 4.52 21.81
C VAL A 52 -9.99 4.19 23.03
N PRO A 53 -10.95 5.06 23.41
CA PRO A 53 -11.86 4.78 24.51
C PRO A 53 -12.67 3.51 24.28
N PRO A 54 -12.88 2.65 25.29
CA PRO A 54 -13.66 1.41 25.17
C PRO A 54 -15.10 1.62 24.66
N SER A 55 -15.71 2.77 24.99
CA SER A 55 -17.06 3.14 24.52
C SER A 55 -17.11 3.33 23.01
N THR A 56 -16.09 3.98 22.43
CA THR A 56 -15.95 4.18 20.99
C THR A 56 -15.69 2.86 20.30
N LEU A 57 -14.83 2.01 20.86
CA LEU A 57 -14.48 0.71 20.29
C LEU A 57 -15.68 -0.23 20.17
N SER A 58 -16.55 -0.25 21.18
CA SER A 58 -17.70 -1.16 21.23
C SER A 58 -18.64 -1.01 20.03
N SER A 59 -18.92 0.21 19.58
CA SER A 59 -19.76 0.47 18.41
C SER A 59 -19.12 -0.01 17.12
N HIS A 60 -17.79 0.15 16.96
CA HIS A 60 -17.05 -0.28 15.81
C HIS A 60 -16.93 -1.81 15.73
N LEU A 61 -16.68 -2.49 16.85
CA LEU A 61 -16.67 -3.94 16.95
C LEU A 61 -18.03 -4.54 16.58
N ALA A 62 -19.13 -3.97 17.09
CA ALA A 62 -20.48 -4.42 16.76
C ALA A 62 -20.83 -4.25 15.26
N GLN A 63 -20.32 -3.22 14.58
CA GLN A 63 -20.52 -3.04 13.15
C GLN A 63 -19.75 -4.09 12.35
N LEU A 64 -18.49 -4.36 12.68
CA LEU A 64 -17.69 -5.39 12.04
C LEU A 64 -18.24 -6.80 12.26
N GLU A 65 -18.75 -7.09 13.47
CA GLU A 65 -19.40 -8.37 13.79
C GLU A 65 -20.68 -8.56 12.97
N ARG A 66 -21.53 -7.54 12.88
CA ARG A 66 -22.75 -7.56 12.09
C ARG A 66 -22.47 -7.79 10.60
N ALA A 67 -21.39 -7.21 10.09
CA ALA A 67 -20.92 -7.40 8.73
C ALA A 67 -20.19 -8.74 8.49
N ARG A 68 -20.16 -9.65 9.48
CA ARG A 68 -19.47 -10.94 9.39
C ARG A 68 -17.97 -10.85 9.09
N LEU A 69 -17.35 -9.77 9.51
CA LEU A 69 -15.89 -9.61 9.42
C LEU A 69 -15.19 -9.99 10.72
N LEU A 70 -15.91 -9.97 11.83
CA LEU A 70 -15.45 -10.42 13.14
C LEU A 70 -16.41 -11.46 13.71
N ARG A 71 -15.86 -12.32 14.57
CA ARG A 71 -16.61 -13.21 15.47
C ARG A 71 -16.38 -12.75 16.89
N ALA A 72 -17.45 -12.67 17.68
CA ALA A 72 -17.39 -12.39 19.10
C ALA A 72 -17.93 -13.56 19.92
N TRP A 73 -17.29 -13.83 21.05
CA TRP A 73 -17.81 -14.78 22.03
C TRP A 73 -17.46 -14.35 23.43
N LYS A 74 -18.26 -14.80 24.38
CA LYS A 74 -18.12 -14.45 25.79
C LYS A 74 -17.48 -15.60 26.55
N VAL A 75 -16.44 -15.27 27.31
CA VAL A 75 -15.82 -16.16 28.30
C VAL A 75 -15.91 -15.45 29.64
N ASP A 76 -16.66 -15.99 30.58
CA ASP A 76 -16.99 -15.40 31.87
C ASP A 76 -17.62 -13.99 31.73
N ARG A 77 -16.90 -12.97 32.19
CA ARG A 77 -17.31 -11.56 32.12
C ARG A 77 -16.66 -10.78 30.97
N ARG A 78 -15.86 -11.45 30.13
CA ARG A 78 -15.09 -10.80 29.05
C ARG A 78 -15.60 -11.24 27.69
N VAL A 79 -15.66 -10.31 26.75
CA VAL A 79 -15.94 -10.57 25.34
C VAL A 79 -14.63 -10.59 24.58
N PHE A 80 -14.44 -11.62 23.78
CA PHE A 80 -13.29 -11.84 22.93
C PHE A 80 -13.70 -11.73 21.47
N TYR A 81 -12.80 -11.20 20.65
CA TYR A 81 -13.00 -10.96 19.23
C TYR A 81 -11.87 -11.59 18.42
N ALA A 82 -12.22 -12.17 17.27
CA ALA A 82 -11.28 -12.63 16.26
C ALA A 82 -11.82 -12.33 14.86
N ALA A 83 -10.95 -12.31 13.85
CA ALA A 83 -11.37 -12.18 12.48
C ALA A 83 -12.27 -13.36 12.06
N ASP A 84 -13.36 -13.08 11.34
CA ASP A 84 -14.21 -14.10 10.70
C ASP A 84 -13.67 -14.37 9.29
N LEU A 85 -12.81 -15.41 9.20
CA LEU A 85 -12.20 -15.79 7.92
C LEU A 85 -13.23 -16.32 6.91
N ASP A 86 -14.35 -16.87 7.35
CA ASP A 86 -15.40 -17.34 6.45
C ASP A 86 -16.18 -16.17 5.86
N GLY A 87 -16.43 -15.13 6.66
CA GLY A 87 -16.98 -13.87 6.17
C GLY A 87 -16.04 -13.15 5.18
N LEU A 88 -14.74 -13.14 5.47
CA LEU A 88 -13.74 -12.62 4.54
C LEU A 88 -13.69 -13.40 3.23
N LYS A 89 -13.70 -14.73 3.27
CA LYS A 89 -13.78 -15.59 2.08
C LYS A 89 -15.03 -15.31 1.25
N ALA A 90 -16.18 -15.13 1.90
CA ALA A 90 -17.43 -14.83 1.21
C ALA A 90 -17.38 -13.47 0.51
N LEU A 91 -16.78 -12.43 1.14
CA LEU A 91 -16.56 -11.13 0.52
C LEU A 91 -15.64 -11.23 -0.69
N LEU A 92 -14.50 -11.91 -0.54
CA LEU A 92 -13.55 -12.10 -1.63
C LEU A 92 -14.16 -12.91 -2.77
N GLY A 93 -14.88 -14.01 -2.47
CA GLY A 93 -15.59 -14.81 -3.46
C GLY A 93 -16.57 -13.97 -4.28
N PHE A 94 -17.38 -13.14 -3.61
CA PHE A 94 -18.29 -12.22 -4.31
C PHE A 94 -17.54 -11.24 -5.23
N LEU A 95 -16.48 -10.61 -4.75
CA LEU A 95 -15.71 -9.65 -5.54
C LEU A 95 -15.08 -10.30 -6.78
N PHE A 96 -14.62 -11.55 -6.68
CA PHE A 96 -13.92 -12.23 -7.77
C PHE A 96 -14.85 -12.99 -8.71
N GLU A 97 -15.90 -13.62 -8.20
CA GLU A 97 -16.80 -14.44 -9.01
C GLU A 97 -17.96 -13.62 -9.56
N ASP A 98 -18.63 -12.83 -8.72
CA ASP A 98 -19.81 -12.07 -9.13
C ASP A 98 -19.48 -10.72 -9.76
N CYS A 99 -18.60 -9.89 -9.14
CA CYS A 99 -18.27 -8.57 -9.68
C CYS A 99 -17.33 -8.63 -10.87
N CYS A 100 -16.32 -9.48 -10.85
CA CYS A 100 -15.34 -9.59 -11.94
C CYS A 100 -15.71 -10.67 -12.97
N GLY A 101 -16.86 -11.35 -12.81
CA GLY A 101 -17.33 -12.39 -13.72
C GLY A 101 -16.36 -13.56 -13.89
N GLY A 102 -15.50 -13.79 -12.91
CA GLY A 102 -14.46 -14.81 -12.98
C GLY A 102 -13.44 -14.58 -14.10
N HIS A 103 -13.20 -13.30 -14.48
CA HIS A 103 -12.33 -12.97 -15.62
C HIS A 103 -10.97 -13.69 -15.52
N PRO A 104 -10.51 -14.38 -16.58
CA PRO A 104 -9.32 -15.24 -16.54
C PRO A 104 -8.06 -14.53 -16.06
N GLU A 105 -7.86 -13.26 -16.44
CA GLU A 105 -6.70 -12.46 -16.00
C GLU A 105 -6.73 -12.17 -14.51
N VAL A 106 -7.90 -11.83 -13.95
CA VAL A 106 -8.06 -11.60 -12.50
C VAL A 106 -7.81 -12.90 -11.74
N ARG A 107 -8.33 -14.03 -12.23
CA ARG A 107 -8.10 -15.36 -11.65
C ARG A 107 -6.63 -15.76 -11.70
N SER A 108 -5.95 -15.53 -12.84
CA SER A 108 -4.51 -15.80 -12.99
C SER A 108 -3.67 -14.95 -12.04
N TYR A 109 -3.97 -13.66 -11.94
CA TYR A 109 -3.29 -12.75 -11.02
C TYR A 109 -3.42 -13.19 -9.57
N LEU A 110 -4.61 -13.59 -9.15
CA LEU A 110 -4.86 -14.10 -7.79
C LEU A 110 -4.20 -15.45 -7.53
N SER A 111 -4.24 -16.37 -8.51
CA SER A 111 -3.49 -17.63 -8.41
C SER A 111 -2.01 -17.37 -8.17
N ASN A 112 -1.43 -16.42 -8.88
CA ASN A 112 -0.03 -16.05 -8.71
C ASN A 112 0.23 -15.44 -7.33
N LEU A 113 -0.64 -14.55 -6.84
CA LEU A 113 -0.54 -13.98 -5.48
C LEU A 113 -0.68 -15.03 -4.37
N LEU A 114 -1.56 -16.01 -4.55
CA LEU A 114 -1.82 -17.06 -3.57
C LEU A 114 -0.85 -18.25 -3.67
N SER A 115 -0.15 -18.38 -4.82
CA SER A 115 0.83 -19.44 -5.09
C SER A 115 2.24 -19.10 -4.60
N VAL A 116 2.44 -17.93 -4.00
CA VAL A 116 3.69 -17.64 -3.27
C VAL A 116 3.78 -18.66 -2.12
N PRO A 117 4.78 -19.55 -2.09
CA PRO A 117 4.88 -20.56 -1.07
C PRO A 117 4.97 -19.88 0.30
N ARG A 118 4.02 -20.21 1.17
CA ARG A 118 4.16 -19.89 2.59
C ARG A 118 5.39 -20.68 3.07
N PRO A 119 6.40 -20.07 3.64
CA PRO A 119 7.53 -20.83 4.20
C PRO A 119 6.98 -21.74 5.29
N GLU A 120 6.93 -23.05 4.99
CA GLU A 120 6.75 -24.06 6.02
C GLU A 120 8.03 -24.10 6.86
N ALA A 121 7.86 -24.06 8.18
CA ALA A 121 8.94 -24.22 9.14
C ALA A 121 9.54 -25.63 8.97
N GLY A 122 10.67 -25.75 8.26
CA GLY A 122 11.40 -27.02 8.11
C GLY A 122 12.39 -27.02 6.95
N HIS A 123 13.66 -26.70 7.26
CA HIS A 123 14.89 -27.14 6.59
C HIS A 123 14.91 -27.29 5.05
N ALA A 124 15.23 -26.24 4.36
CA ALA A 124 16.12 -26.24 3.18
C ALA A 124 16.56 -24.80 2.93
N THR A 125 17.84 -24.55 2.86
CA THR A 125 18.47 -23.27 2.55
C THR A 125 18.14 -22.87 1.10
N PRO A 126 17.25 -21.89 0.86
CA PRO A 126 17.17 -21.20 -0.41
C PRO A 126 18.13 -20.00 -0.36
N ALA A 127 18.59 -19.58 -1.54
CA ALA A 127 19.39 -18.37 -1.66
C ALA A 127 18.68 -17.22 -0.95
N SER A 128 19.36 -16.61 0.01
CA SER A 128 18.85 -15.54 0.90
C SER A 128 18.16 -14.45 0.10
N SER A 129 16.89 -14.15 0.47
CA SER A 129 16.18 -12.98 -0.05
C SER A 129 16.93 -11.70 0.32
N PRO A 130 16.76 -10.59 -0.39
CA PRO A 130 17.36 -9.31 -0.02
C PRO A 130 17.04 -8.89 1.43
N PHE A 131 15.94 -9.39 1.99
CA PHE A 131 15.50 -9.12 3.37
C PHE A 131 16.22 -9.97 4.43
N GLU A 132 16.54 -11.24 4.16
CA GLU A 132 17.30 -12.09 5.09
C GLU A 132 18.70 -11.55 5.36
N ARG A 133 19.28 -10.78 4.44
CA ARG A 133 20.60 -10.15 4.60
C ARG A 133 20.59 -8.95 5.54
N ARG A 134 19.42 -8.39 5.93
CA ARG A 134 19.32 -7.21 6.81
C ARG A 134 18.70 -7.46 8.19
N SER A 135 18.39 -8.70 8.57
CA SER A 135 17.85 -9.04 9.90
C SER A 135 18.85 -8.85 11.05
N GLU A 136 20.13 -8.60 10.74
CA GLU A 136 21.11 -8.13 11.71
C GLU A 136 21.11 -6.58 11.63
N MET A 137 20.48 -5.92 12.60
CA MET A 137 20.44 -4.47 12.89
C MET A 137 21.40 -3.63 12.02
N SER A 138 21.02 -3.38 10.77
CA SER A 138 21.72 -2.40 9.94
C SER A 138 21.09 -1.04 10.22
N ASP A 139 21.87 -0.10 10.74
CA ASP A 139 21.51 1.32 10.90
C ASP A 139 21.25 2.04 9.55
N ASN A 140 21.29 1.32 8.43
CA ASN A 140 21.12 1.89 7.10
C ASN A 140 19.64 1.98 6.71
N PRO A 141 19.18 3.13 6.18
CA PRO A 141 17.81 3.30 5.71
C PRO A 141 17.50 2.39 4.52
N TYR A 142 16.23 2.01 4.36
CA TYR A 142 15.74 1.37 3.16
C TYR A 142 15.77 2.33 1.98
N ASN A 143 16.40 1.94 0.88
CA ASN A 143 16.52 2.73 -0.34
C ASN A 143 15.32 2.46 -1.27
N VAL A 144 14.57 3.50 -1.60
CA VAL A 144 13.35 3.42 -2.38
C VAL A 144 13.46 4.31 -3.62
N LEU A 145 13.33 3.73 -4.81
CA LEU A 145 13.37 4.46 -6.07
C LEU A 145 11.95 4.63 -6.64
N PHE A 146 11.56 5.87 -6.94
CA PHE A 146 10.33 6.19 -7.65
C PHE A 146 10.62 6.47 -9.13
N LEU A 147 9.94 5.76 -10.03
CA LEU A 147 10.16 5.84 -11.47
C LEU A 147 8.95 6.46 -12.18
N CYS A 148 9.23 7.39 -13.07
CA CYS A 148 8.29 7.85 -14.10
C CYS A 148 9.04 8.07 -15.41
N THR A 149 8.38 8.56 -16.46
CA THR A 149 9.05 8.79 -17.74
C THR A 149 10.00 9.98 -17.68
N SER A 150 9.52 11.17 -17.33
CA SER A 150 10.28 12.43 -17.44
C SER A 150 10.99 12.90 -16.17
N ASN A 151 10.70 12.29 -15.02
CA ASN A 151 11.24 12.67 -13.70
C ASN A 151 11.08 14.18 -13.35
N THR A 152 9.96 14.79 -13.73
CA THR A 152 9.70 16.23 -13.52
C THR A 152 8.66 16.53 -12.44
N ALA A 153 7.71 15.61 -12.20
CA ALA A 153 6.59 15.85 -11.28
C ALA A 153 6.36 14.66 -10.33
N ARG A 154 5.68 13.61 -10.78
CA ARG A 154 5.19 12.51 -9.92
C ARG A 154 6.27 11.88 -9.07
N SER A 155 7.35 11.42 -9.67
CA SER A 155 8.46 10.78 -8.95
C SER A 155 9.23 11.75 -8.05
N GLN A 156 9.38 13.03 -8.44
CA GLN A 156 10.00 14.08 -7.62
C GLN A 156 9.18 14.38 -6.36
N MET A 157 7.84 14.46 -6.49
CA MET A 157 6.94 14.59 -5.33
C MET A 157 7.03 13.39 -4.40
N ALA A 158 7.04 12.18 -4.96
CA ALA A 158 7.13 10.95 -4.19
C ALA A 158 8.47 10.85 -3.41
N GLU A 159 9.60 11.17 -4.04
CA GLU A 159 10.93 11.28 -3.40
C GLU A 159 10.88 12.24 -2.21
N SER A 160 10.35 13.45 -2.42
CA SER A 160 10.26 14.48 -1.38
C SER A 160 9.39 14.06 -0.20
N ILE A 161 8.25 13.44 -0.48
CA ILE A 161 7.31 12.94 0.55
C ILE A 161 7.97 11.83 1.37
N LEU A 162 8.60 10.84 0.72
CA LEU A 162 9.23 9.73 1.42
C LEU A 162 10.37 10.20 2.31
N ASN A 163 11.22 11.10 1.83
CA ASN A 163 12.33 11.64 2.61
C ASN A 163 11.87 12.42 3.85
N ARG A 164 10.65 13.00 3.81
CA ARG A 164 10.05 13.63 5.01
C ARG A 164 9.41 12.59 5.94
N LEU A 165 8.55 11.71 5.41
CA LEU A 165 7.76 10.78 6.23
C LEU A 165 8.59 9.59 6.73
N GLY A 166 9.67 9.26 6.04
CA GLY A 166 10.52 8.12 6.34
C GLY A 166 11.36 8.27 7.61
N GLN A 167 11.54 9.51 8.13
CA GLN A 167 12.21 9.82 9.40
C GLN A 167 13.56 9.08 9.57
N GLY A 168 14.36 9.02 8.52
CA GLY A 168 15.66 8.32 8.53
C GLY A 168 15.59 6.80 8.34
N ARG A 169 14.42 6.17 8.47
CA ARG A 169 14.24 4.75 8.16
C ARG A 169 14.24 4.44 6.66
N PHE A 170 13.91 5.45 5.85
CA PHE A 170 13.84 5.34 4.40
C PHE A 170 14.64 6.46 3.76
N LYS A 171 15.25 6.15 2.62
CA LYS A 171 15.90 7.12 1.73
C LYS A 171 15.25 7.01 0.36
N GLY A 172 14.55 8.08 -0.03
CA GLY A 172 13.84 8.18 -1.30
C GLY A 172 14.75 8.71 -2.39
N PHE A 173 14.59 8.14 -3.57
CA PHE A 173 15.20 8.57 -4.82
C PHE A 173 14.13 8.65 -5.90
N SER A 174 14.40 9.39 -6.96
CA SER A 174 13.55 9.40 -8.16
C SER A 174 14.36 9.38 -9.43
N ALA A 175 13.83 8.77 -10.49
CA ALA A 175 14.43 8.75 -11.80
C ALA A 175 13.39 8.68 -12.92
N GLY A 176 13.82 8.86 -14.15
CA GLY A 176 13.02 8.73 -15.35
C GLY A 176 13.69 7.88 -16.40
N SER A 177 12.89 7.25 -17.25
CA SER A 177 13.40 6.56 -18.45
C SER A 177 13.88 7.55 -19.50
N HIS A 178 13.25 8.72 -19.56
CA HIS A 178 13.57 9.82 -20.46
C HIS A 178 13.53 11.14 -19.67
N PRO A 179 14.52 11.40 -18.79
CA PRO A 179 14.50 12.55 -17.92
C PRO A 179 14.54 13.85 -18.71
N ALA A 180 13.73 14.84 -18.30
CA ALA A 180 13.75 16.17 -18.87
C ALA A 180 14.93 16.98 -18.30
N GLU A 181 15.16 18.17 -18.83
CA GLU A 181 16.25 19.05 -18.39
C GLU A 181 16.05 19.62 -16.97
N SER A 182 14.79 19.85 -16.56
CA SER A 182 14.48 20.48 -15.26
C SER A 182 13.21 19.91 -14.64
N VAL A 183 13.08 20.07 -13.32
CA VAL A 183 11.86 19.77 -12.58
C VAL A 183 10.76 20.75 -12.98
N HIS A 184 9.52 20.27 -13.10
CA HIS A 184 8.40 21.11 -13.50
C HIS A 184 8.18 22.26 -12.50
N PRO A 185 8.01 23.53 -12.96
CA PRO A 185 7.90 24.69 -12.07
C PRO A 185 6.75 24.57 -11.05
N ALA A 186 5.60 24.01 -11.45
CA ALA A 186 4.48 23.79 -10.54
C ALA A 186 4.78 22.73 -9.47
N THR A 187 5.65 21.74 -9.74
CA THR A 187 6.15 20.79 -8.73
C THR A 187 6.96 21.53 -7.66
N LEU A 188 7.91 22.36 -8.08
CA LEU A 188 8.74 23.13 -7.15
C LEU A 188 7.89 24.10 -6.32
N ALA A 189 6.99 24.84 -6.96
CA ALA A 189 6.09 25.78 -6.29
C ALA A 189 5.19 25.08 -5.24
N LEU A 190 4.64 23.91 -5.57
CA LEU A 190 3.83 23.12 -4.64
C LEU A 190 4.66 22.61 -3.47
N LEU A 191 5.82 22.02 -3.73
CA LEU A 191 6.70 21.48 -2.68
C LEU A 191 7.18 22.58 -1.74
N GLN A 192 7.55 23.76 -2.27
CA GLN A 192 7.90 24.94 -1.46
C GLN A 192 6.72 25.42 -0.60
N LYS A 193 5.52 25.52 -1.18
CA LYS A 193 4.29 25.89 -0.45
C LYS A 193 3.99 24.92 0.71
N LEU A 194 4.33 23.64 0.54
CA LEU A 194 4.17 22.60 1.55
C LEU A 194 5.39 22.44 2.47
N ASN A 195 6.36 23.38 2.40
CA ASN A 195 7.59 23.39 3.16
C ASN A 195 8.46 22.13 2.97
N TYR A 196 8.51 21.55 1.77
CA TYR A 196 9.47 20.52 1.41
C TYR A 196 10.79 21.17 0.95
N PRO A 197 11.95 20.60 1.31
CA PRO A 197 13.21 20.98 0.70
C PRO A 197 13.16 20.75 -0.81
N THR A 198 13.51 21.77 -1.60
CA THR A 198 13.55 21.66 -3.07
C THR A 198 14.98 21.79 -3.61
N GLU A 199 15.93 22.11 -2.73
CA GLU A 199 17.34 22.18 -3.09
C GLU A 199 17.86 20.77 -3.45
N GLY A 200 18.52 20.67 -4.59
CA GLY A 200 19.05 19.39 -5.08
C GLY A 200 18.06 18.51 -5.87
N LEU A 201 16.78 18.90 -5.95
CA LEU A 201 15.83 18.20 -6.83
C LEU A 201 16.21 18.44 -8.30
N ARG A 202 16.47 17.37 -9.02
CA ARG A 202 16.83 17.39 -10.44
C ARG A 202 16.36 16.13 -11.13
N PRO A 203 16.03 16.17 -12.42
CA PRO A 203 15.79 14.95 -13.18
C PRO A 203 17.07 14.08 -13.22
N LYS A 204 16.88 12.79 -13.07
CA LYS A 204 17.92 11.75 -13.07
C LYS A 204 17.49 10.63 -14.00
N THR A 205 18.44 10.00 -14.67
CA THR A 205 18.13 8.80 -15.45
C THR A 205 18.07 7.57 -14.57
N TRP A 206 17.28 6.59 -14.94
CA TRP A 206 17.20 5.33 -14.21
C TRP A 206 18.48 4.48 -14.37
N GLU A 207 19.26 4.69 -15.43
CA GLU A 207 20.56 4.06 -15.61
C GLU A 207 21.55 4.41 -14.49
N ASP A 208 21.43 5.61 -13.90
CA ASP A 208 22.26 6.03 -12.76
C ASP A 208 22.10 5.08 -11.56
N PHE A 209 20.94 4.41 -11.45
CA PHE A 209 20.63 3.46 -10.38
C PHE A 209 20.89 1.99 -10.76
N ALA A 210 21.23 1.71 -12.01
CA ALA A 210 21.65 0.40 -12.49
C ALA A 210 23.18 0.25 -12.52
N ALA A 211 23.92 1.33 -12.28
CA ALA A 211 25.37 1.33 -12.25
C ALA A 211 25.93 0.53 -11.05
N ALA A 212 27.13 0.00 -11.19
CA ALA A 212 27.76 -0.84 -10.16
C ALA A 212 28.05 -0.10 -8.83
N ASP A 213 28.17 1.21 -8.86
CA ASP A 213 28.39 2.10 -7.71
C ASP A 213 27.11 2.75 -7.20
N ALA A 214 25.95 2.41 -7.80
CA ALA A 214 24.65 2.89 -7.36
C ALA A 214 24.28 2.33 -5.97
N PRO A 215 23.48 3.08 -5.19
CA PRO A 215 22.98 2.55 -3.94
C PRO A 215 22.14 1.29 -4.18
N GLU A 216 22.37 0.25 -3.40
CA GLU A 216 21.54 -0.95 -3.44
C GLU A 216 20.09 -0.57 -3.09
N LEU A 217 19.15 -0.92 -3.98
CA LEU A 217 17.74 -0.58 -3.82
C LEU A 217 16.99 -1.71 -3.11
N ASP A 218 16.12 -1.35 -2.16
CA ASP A 218 15.21 -2.29 -1.50
C ASP A 218 13.85 -2.31 -2.20
N PHE A 219 13.40 -1.16 -2.70
CA PHE A 219 12.11 -1.01 -3.37
C PHE A 219 12.22 -0.14 -4.62
N VAL A 220 11.46 -0.51 -5.66
CA VAL A 220 11.30 0.30 -6.87
C VAL A 220 9.81 0.43 -7.19
N PHE A 221 9.31 1.66 -7.20
CA PHE A 221 7.90 1.97 -7.48
C PHE A 221 7.75 2.76 -8.77
N THR A 222 7.08 2.19 -9.78
CA THR A 222 6.68 2.97 -10.95
C THR A 222 5.44 3.79 -10.61
N VAL A 223 5.46 5.11 -10.88
CA VAL A 223 4.38 6.04 -10.53
C VAL A 223 3.62 6.58 -11.75
N CYS A 224 3.91 6.07 -12.94
CA CYS A 224 3.14 6.33 -14.15
C CYS A 224 3.02 5.07 -15.01
N ASP A 225 1.90 4.93 -15.72
CA ASP A 225 1.58 3.75 -16.51
C ASP A 225 2.57 3.54 -17.67
N ARG A 226 3.09 4.63 -18.26
CA ARG A 226 4.08 4.55 -19.34
C ARG A 226 5.37 3.91 -18.86
N ALA A 227 5.95 4.38 -17.75
CA ALA A 227 7.16 3.79 -17.19
C ALA A 227 6.95 2.33 -16.74
N ALA A 228 5.73 1.97 -16.33
CA ALA A 228 5.40 0.60 -15.96
C ALA A 228 5.36 -0.37 -17.16
N GLN A 229 5.20 0.15 -18.39
CA GLN A 229 5.19 -0.64 -19.62
C GLN A 229 6.57 -0.71 -20.30
N GLU A 230 7.52 0.08 -19.84
CA GLU A 230 8.89 0.07 -20.36
C GLU A 230 9.70 -1.06 -19.72
N SER A 231 10.66 -1.62 -20.49
CA SER A 231 11.58 -2.61 -19.96
C SER A 231 12.58 -1.93 -19.03
N CYS A 232 12.36 -2.07 -17.72
CA CYS A 232 13.28 -1.54 -16.71
C CYS A 232 14.65 -2.25 -16.79
N PRO A 233 15.74 -1.53 -16.45
CA PRO A 233 17.05 -2.17 -16.25
C PRO A 233 16.98 -3.25 -15.16
N ALA A 234 17.94 -4.17 -15.18
CA ALA A 234 18.14 -5.07 -14.05
C ALA A 234 18.77 -4.29 -12.88
N TRP A 235 18.07 -4.19 -11.78
CA TRP A 235 18.54 -3.49 -10.59
C TRP A 235 19.47 -4.36 -9.77
N PRO A 236 20.62 -3.84 -9.27
CA PRO A 236 21.41 -4.54 -8.28
C PRO A 236 20.57 -4.89 -7.04
N GLY A 237 20.73 -6.09 -6.50
CA GLY A 237 20.02 -6.50 -5.27
C GLY A 237 18.62 -7.07 -5.47
N GLN A 238 18.06 -7.03 -6.68
CA GLN A 238 16.69 -7.51 -6.97
C GLN A 238 15.63 -6.89 -6.05
N PRO A 239 15.44 -5.56 -6.08
CA PRO A 239 14.50 -4.87 -5.21
C PRO A 239 13.06 -5.34 -5.41
N MET A 240 12.24 -5.23 -4.38
CA MET A 240 10.81 -5.44 -4.49
C MET A 240 10.20 -4.34 -5.39
N THR A 241 9.38 -4.73 -6.38
CA THR A 241 8.79 -3.79 -7.34
C THR A 241 7.28 -3.72 -7.20
N ALA A 242 6.71 -2.52 -7.35
CA ALA A 242 5.26 -2.32 -7.44
C ALA A 242 4.91 -1.15 -8.36
N HIS A 243 3.66 -1.14 -8.82
CA HIS A 243 3.11 -0.04 -9.61
C HIS A 243 2.13 0.81 -8.79
N TRP A 244 2.41 2.11 -8.69
CA TRP A 244 1.60 3.10 -7.98
C TRP A 244 1.12 4.21 -8.92
N GLY A 245 0.47 3.86 -10.01
CA GLY A 245 0.02 4.80 -11.05
C GLY A 245 -0.72 6.02 -10.49
N VAL A 246 -0.26 7.21 -10.87
CA VAL A 246 -0.86 8.51 -10.55
C VAL A 246 -1.06 9.27 -11.85
N PRO A 247 -2.24 9.87 -12.09
CA PRO A 247 -2.48 10.71 -13.26
C PRO A 247 -1.41 11.78 -13.43
N ASP A 248 -1.07 12.10 -14.68
CA ASP A 248 -0.05 13.10 -14.95
C ASP A 248 -0.55 14.53 -14.69
N PRO A 249 -0.07 15.22 -13.63
CA PRO A 249 -0.51 16.57 -13.35
C PRO A 249 -0.03 17.57 -14.38
N ALA A 250 1.07 17.28 -15.10
CA ALA A 250 1.59 18.14 -16.15
C ALA A 250 0.76 18.09 -17.45
N ALA A 251 -0.04 17.04 -17.62
CA ALA A 251 -0.97 16.93 -18.75
C ALA A 251 -2.33 17.62 -18.49
N ALA A 252 -2.53 18.21 -17.31
CA ALA A 252 -3.77 18.91 -17.00
C ALA A 252 -3.94 20.16 -17.86
N GLU A 253 -5.08 20.26 -18.53
CA GLU A 253 -5.49 21.41 -19.31
C GLU A 253 -6.36 22.36 -18.46
N GLY A 254 -6.54 23.62 -18.93
CA GLY A 254 -7.40 24.59 -18.27
C GLY A 254 -6.62 25.76 -17.64
N SER A 255 -7.26 26.44 -16.69
CA SER A 255 -6.72 27.59 -15.96
C SER A 255 -5.54 27.20 -15.05
N ASP A 256 -4.76 28.19 -14.63
CA ASP A 256 -3.65 27.96 -13.69
C ASP A 256 -4.13 27.36 -12.35
N GLY A 257 -5.37 27.69 -11.93
CA GLY A 257 -5.99 27.10 -10.76
C GLY A 257 -6.29 25.61 -10.92
N GLU A 258 -6.81 25.18 -12.08
CA GLU A 258 -7.09 23.78 -12.39
C GLU A 258 -5.79 22.96 -12.50
N LYS A 259 -4.76 23.53 -13.14
CA LYS A 259 -3.44 22.91 -13.18
C LYS A 259 -2.84 22.76 -11.78
N ALA A 260 -2.89 23.80 -10.96
CA ALA A 260 -2.42 23.73 -9.57
C ALA A 260 -3.18 22.69 -8.73
N LEU A 261 -4.48 22.53 -8.98
CA LEU A 261 -5.30 21.50 -8.34
C LEU A 261 -4.82 20.09 -8.73
N ALA A 262 -4.52 19.86 -10.02
CA ALA A 262 -4.01 18.57 -10.50
C ALA A 262 -2.69 18.18 -9.81
N PHE A 263 -1.75 19.14 -9.65
CA PHE A 263 -0.51 18.91 -8.90
C PHE A 263 -0.78 18.61 -7.42
N SER A 264 -1.70 19.34 -6.79
CA SER A 264 -2.09 19.11 -5.39
C SER A 264 -2.71 17.74 -5.19
N GLU A 265 -3.54 17.30 -6.13
CA GLU A 265 -4.17 15.98 -6.09
C GLU A 265 -3.16 14.85 -6.29
N ALA A 266 -2.24 14.97 -7.25
CA ALA A 266 -1.16 14.02 -7.44
C ALA A 266 -0.29 13.90 -6.17
N ASN A 267 0.04 15.03 -5.54
CA ASN A 267 0.78 15.06 -4.28
C ASN A 267 0.00 14.36 -3.15
N ARG A 268 -1.31 14.61 -3.03
CA ARG A 268 -2.18 13.95 -2.04
C ARG A 268 -2.21 12.43 -2.23
N MET A 269 -2.31 11.96 -3.49
CA MET A 269 -2.30 10.53 -3.81
C MET A 269 -0.97 9.87 -3.39
N HIS A 270 0.17 10.51 -3.70
CA HIS A 270 1.48 10.02 -3.23
C HIS A 270 1.59 10.03 -1.72
N ASN A 271 1.17 11.12 -1.06
CA ASN A 271 1.24 11.23 0.40
C ASN A 271 0.43 10.11 1.09
N ASN A 272 -0.77 9.81 0.61
CA ASN A 272 -1.60 8.73 1.16
C ASN A 272 -0.93 7.36 1.04
N ARG A 273 -0.37 7.03 -0.13
CA ARG A 273 0.30 5.75 -0.35
C ARG A 273 1.58 5.61 0.46
N ILE A 274 2.40 6.66 0.46
CA ILE A 274 3.68 6.67 1.17
C ILE A 274 3.46 6.65 2.69
N SER A 275 2.46 7.35 3.22
CA SER A 275 2.14 7.28 4.66
C SER A 275 1.74 5.87 5.11
N ILE A 276 1.01 5.14 4.28
CA ILE A 276 0.71 3.72 4.53
C ILE A 276 1.99 2.89 4.46
N PHE A 277 2.80 3.07 3.41
CA PHE A 277 4.02 2.31 3.19
C PHE A 277 5.03 2.46 4.34
N VAL A 278 5.30 3.69 4.80
CA VAL A 278 6.24 3.92 5.90
C VAL A 278 5.74 3.41 7.26
N SER A 279 4.43 3.16 7.39
CA SER A 279 3.83 2.57 8.59
C SER A 279 3.86 1.04 8.61
N LEU A 280 4.26 0.39 7.50
CA LEU A 280 4.33 -1.07 7.44
C LEU A 280 5.48 -1.59 8.33
N PRO A 281 5.25 -2.69 9.08
CA PRO A 281 6.31 -3.39 9.78
C PRO A 281 7.14 -4.20 8.76
N LEU A 282 8.18 -3.59 8.19
CA LEU A 282 8.99 -4.22 7.13
C LEU A 282 9.70 -5.50 7.59
N VAL A 283 9.93 -5.65 8.89
CA VAL A 283 10.47 -6.87 9.50
C VAL A 283 9.48 -8.06 9.42
N ALA A 284 8.21 -7.81 9.14
CA ALA A 284 7.17 -8.85 9.05
C ALA A 284 6.79 -9.20 7.61
N LEU A 285 7.58 -8.75 6.63
CA LEU A 285 7.42 -9.11 5.22
C LEU A 285 8.33 -10.29 4.81
N ASP A 286 9.02 -10.90 5.77
CA ASP A 286 9.78 -12.16 5.65
C ASP A 286 8.86 -13.38 5.64
#